data_1bdbae6baf9788936e0c35dd339eca12
#
_entry.id   1bdbae6baf9788936e0c35dd339eca12
#
_cell.length_a   1.000
_cell.length_b   1.000
_cell.length_c   1.000
_cell.angle_alpha   90.00
_cell.angle_beta   90.00
_cell.angle_gamma   90.00
#
_symmetry.space_group_name_H-M   'P 1'
#
loop_
_entity.id
_entity.type
_entity.pdbx_description
1 polymer ?
#
loop_
_entity_poly.entity_id
_entity_poly.type
_entity_poly.pdbx_seq_one_letter_code
_entity_poly.pdbx_strand_id
1 'polypeptide(L)'
;FGIENRSMGYSDTPDALVSSGGSSTNYREPTQGGIKSEEMFVEMNFPLLEGVVGAQELELTISARSSEYTSSGFVGSAVVGRDPGEPTTSEIGIRWKPIDDVLVRATFGETFRAPSVDDLYSGGGESFPQALDPCNTDQFGGQDAATQANCLAAGVPAGGIEQPTTQLRAFVGGNPNLLPEEGENQTFGVVYTPSQVEGLRLSVDFWEIELENILTSIG
;
A
#
# COMPACT_ATOMS: atom_id res chain seq x y z
N PHE A 1 -13.01 18.54 14.73
CA PHE A 1 -11.53 18.55 14.64
C PHE A 1 -10.94 17.72 15.77
N GLY A 2 -9.76 17.15 15.54
CA GLY A 2 -9.04 16.37 16.53
C GLY A 2 -7.55 16.39 16.30
N ILE A 3 -6.85 15.91 17.34
CA ILE A 3 -5.42 15.66 17.31
C ILE A 3 -5.20 14.23 17.76
N GLU A 4 -4.36 13.51 17.05
CA GLU A 4 -4.00 12.13 17.40
C GLU A 4 -2.48 12.01 17.53
N ASN A 5 -2.02 11.34 18.59
CA ASN A 5 -0.62 10.97 18.77
C ASN A 5 -0.57 9.46 18.96
N ARG A 6 0.18 8.76 18.13
CA ARG A 6 0.33 7.32 18.18
C ARG A 6 1.79 6.93 18.22
N SER A 7 2.12 5.92 19.00
CA SER A 7 3.45 5.31 19.02
C SER A 7 3.30 3.81 18.94
N MET A 8 3.97 3.21 17.97
CA MET A 8 3.99 1.76 17.75
C MET A 8 5.43 1.27 17.80
N GLY A 9 5.65 0.16 18.51
CA GLY A 9 6.92 -0.56 18.52
C GLY A 9 6.73 -1.97 18.00
N TYR A 10 7.73 -2.47 17.30
CA TYR A 10 7.78 -3.84 16.81
C TYR A 10 9.13 -4.46 17.14
N SER A 11 9.11 -5.72 17.59
CA SER A 11 10.32 -6.51 17.83
C SER A 11 10.03 -7.97 17.51
N ASP A 12 10.81 -8.54 16.61
CA ASP A 12 10.85 -9.97 16.31
C ASP A 12 12.30 -10.45 16.47
N THR A 13 12.49 -11.46 17.31
CA THR A 13 13.83 -12.04 17.56
C THR A 13 13.76 -13.52 17.24
N PRO A 14 14.28 -13.94 16.08
CA PRO A 14 14.37 -15.35 15.73
C PRO A 14 15.19 -16.14 16.74
N ASP A 15 14.92 -17.45 16.84
CA ASP A 15 15.76 -18.36 17.62
C ASP A 15 17.23 -18.28 17.19
N ALA A 16 18.15 -18.49 18.14
CA ALA A 16 19.59 -18.39 17.89
C ALA A 16 20.08 -19.37 16.82
N LEU A 17 19.45 -20.55 16.68
CA LEU A 17 19.79 -21.50 15.63
C LEU A 17 19.36 -20.99 14.24
N VAL A 18 18.21 -20.29 14.16
CA VAL A 18 17.73 -19.67 12.92
C VAL A 18 18.64 -18.53 12.51
N SER A 19 18.94 -17.61 13.44
CA SER A 19 19.79 -16.45 13.18
C SER A 19 21.29 -16.77 13.01
N SER A 20 21.72 -17.98 13.37
CA SER A 20 23.08 -18.48 13.06
C SER A 20 23.15 -19.31 11.78
N GLY A 21 22.03 -19.57 11.12
CA GLY A 21 21.96 -20.48 9.96
C GLY A 21 22.14 -21.96 10.32
N GLY A 22 22.05 -22.31 11.60
CA GLY A 22 22.16 -23.68 12.10
C GLY A 22 20.86 -24.49 12.07
N SER A 23 19.78 -23.87 11.60
CA SER A 23 18.46 -24.49 11.48
C SER A 23 18.20 -24.99 10.05
N SER A 24 17.26 -25.94 9.92
CA SER A 24 16.73 -26.34 8.60
C SER A 24 15.71 -25.35 8.01
N THR A 25 15.37 -24.30 8.75
CA THR A 25 14.52 -23.20 8.26
C THR A 25 15.38 -22.09 7.65
N ASN A 26 14.77 -21.20 6.89
CA ASN A 26 15.45 -20.06 6.31
C ASN A 26 16.12 -19.18 7.37
N TYR A 27 17.34 -18.73 7.12
CA TYR A 27 18.02 -17.74 7.95
C TYR A 27 17.21 -16.45 8.06
N ARG A 28 17.14 -15.88 9.24
CA ARG A 28 16.52 -14.58 9.52
C ARG A 28 17.29 -13.82 10.60
N GLU A 29 17.42 -12.53 10.38
CA GLU A 29 17.94 -11.58 11.38
C GLU A 29 16.83 -11.00 12.24
N PRO A 30 17.14 -10.50 13.46
CA PRO A 30 16.16 -9.79 14.28
C PRO A 30 15.63 -8.53 13.58
N THR A 31 14.35 -8.24 13.81
CA THR A 31 13.71 -7.00 13.40
C THR A 31 13.34 -6.20 14.66
N GLN A 32 13.73 -4.95 14.73
CA GLN A 32 13.33 -4.07 15.83
C GLN A 32 13.22 -2.64 15.35
N GLY A 33 12.11 -1.98 15.69
CA GLY A 33 11.91 -0.59 15.34
C GLY A 33 10.63 -0.02 15.93
N GLY A 34 10.36 1.24 15.63
CA GLY A 34 9.15 1.94 16.04
C GLY A 34 8.77 3.05 15.08
N ILE A 35 7.50 3.38 15.08
CA ILE A 35 6.90 4.49 14.34
C ILE A 35 6.12 5.35 15.31
N LYS A 36 6.27 6.66 15.19
CA LYS A 36 5.43 7.66 15.86
C LYS A 36 4.69 8.45 14.78
N SER A 37 3.42 8.74 15.03
CA SER A 37 2.64 9.65 14.22
C SER A 37 2.02 10.74 15.10
N GLU A 38 2.05 11.96 14.59
CA GLU A 38 1.35 13.13 15.13
C GLU A 38 0.42 13.64 14.04
N GLU A 39 -0.87 13.72 14.34
CA GLU A 39 -1.86 13.98 13.33
C GLU A 39 -2.86 15.03 13.79
N MET A 40 -3.25 15.91 12.87
CA MET A 40 -4.32 16.88 13.06
C MET A 40 -5.36 16.68 11.97
N PHE A 41 -6.64 16.72 12.34
CA PHE A 41 -7.71 16.58 11.36
C PHE A 41 -8.89 17.48 11.66
N VAL A 42 -9.60 17.83 10.59
CA VAL A 42 -10.86 18.55 10.63
C VAL A 42 -11.86 17.88 9.70
N GLU A 43 -13.09 17.80 10.14
CA GLU A 43 -14.25 17.36 9.35
C GLU A 43 -15.38 18.34 9.57
N MET A 44 -16.03 18.75 8.49
CA MET A 44 -17.13 19.70 8.49
C MET A 44 -18.25 19.20 7.58
N ASN A 45 -19.47 19.23 8.12
CA ASN A 45 -20.68 18.91 7.41
C ASN A 45 -21.53 20.17 7.25
N PHE A 46 -21.91 20.46 6.03
CA PHE A 46 -22.69 21.64 5.66
C PHE A 46 -24.06 21.20 5.09
N PRO A 47 -25.15 21.29 5.86
CA PRO A 47 -26.49 21.14 5.31
C PRO A 47 -26.79 22.39 4.47
N LEU A 48 -26.72 22.26 3.16
CA LEU A 48 -26.86 23.38 2.23
C LEU A 48 -28.33 23.70 1.91
N LEU A 49 -29.13 22.65 1.72
CA LEU A 49 -30.57 22.78 1.43
C LEU A 49 -31.35 21.68 2.14
N GLU A 50 -32.54 22.02 2.65
CA GLU A 50 -33.47 21.10 3.32
C GLU A 50 -34.90 21.47 2.98
N GLY A 51 -35.72 20.47 2.62
CA GLY A 51 -37.18 20.61 2.41
C GLY A 51 -37.60 21.50 1.24
N VAL A 52 -36.72 21.73 0.25
CA VAL A 52 -37.05 22.51 -0.94
C VAL A 52 -37.28 21.61 -2.15
N VAL A 53 -38.07 22.10 -3.12
CA VAL A 53 -38.38 21.35 -4.34
C VAL A 53 -37.07 21.04 -5.10
N GLY A 54 -36.81 19.75 -5.35
CA GLY A 54 -35.60 19.29 -6.00
C GLY A 54 -34.39 19.12 -5.07
N ALA A 55 -34.53 19.44 -3.78
CA ALA A 55 -33.52 19.19 -2.75
C ALA A 55 -34.20 19.02 -1.38
N GLN A 56 -34.74 17.82 -1.14
CA GLN A 56 -35.23 17.44 0.19
C GLN A 56 -34.08 17.44 1.20
N GLU A 57 -32.90 17.14 0.72
CA GLU A 57 -31.65 17.22 1.46
C GLU A 57 -30.50 17.45 0.48
N LEU A 58 -29.61 18.40 0.78
CA LEU A 58 -28.36 18.60 0.11
C LEU A 58 -27.30 18.90 1.17
N GLU A 59 -26.35 18.00 1.32
CA GLU A 59 -25.28 18.09 2.30
C GLU A 59 -23.93 18.01 1.60
N LEU A 60 -22.99 18.82 2.05
CA LEU A 60 -21.60 18.82 1.65
C LEU A 60 -20.73 18.44 2.86
N THR A 61 -19.89 17.45 2.71
CA THR A 61 -18.87 17.08 3.68
C THR A 61 -17.48 17.48 3.14
N ILE A 62 -16.67 18.08 3.98
CA ILE A 62 -15.28 18.38 3.67
C ILE A 62 -14.43 17.93 4.86
N SER A 63 -13.40 17.17 4.60
CA SER A 63 -12.40 16.78 5.60
C SER A 63 -10.98 17.00 5.12
N ALA A 64 -10.08 17.21 6.06
CA ALA A 64 -8.65 17.26 5.81
C ALA A 64 -7.90 16.71 7.02
N ARG A 65 -6.80 16.01 6.74
CA ARG A 65 -5.88 15.44 7.75
C ARG A 65 -4.45 15.76 7.33
N SER A 66 -3.65 16.29 8.25
CA SER A 66 -2.22 16.43 8.12
C SER A 66 -1.56 15.51 9.13
N SER A 67 -0.57 14.74 8.69
CA SER A 67 0.09 13.72 9.50
C SER A 67 1.60 13.89 9.39
N GLU A 68 2.31 13.81 10.52
CA GLU A 68 3.75 13.76 10.59
C GLU A 68 4.16 12.38 11.10
N TYR A 69 5.07 11.71 10.37
CA TYR A 69 5.56 10.38 10.70
C TYR A 69 7.05 10.41 10.97
N THR A 70 7.46 9.83 12.09
CA THR A 70 8.86 9.54 12.36
C THR A 70 9.05 8.07 12.65
N SER A 71 10.09 7.48 12.09
CA SER A 71 10.40 6.07 12.30
C SER A 71 11.87 5.88 12.69
N SER A 72 12.14 4.82 13.43
CA SER A 72 13.50 4.41 13.74
C SER A 72 13.56 2.90 13.91
N GLY A 73 14.67 2.31 13.51
CA GLY A 73 14.88 0.87 13.64
C GLY A 73 16.34 0.50 13.41
N PHE A 74 16.61 -0.80 13.44
CA PHE A 74 17.95 -1.33 13.18
C PHE A 74 18.07 -1.81 11.75
N VAL A 75 19.20 -1.47 11.11
CA VAL A 75 19.63 -2.05 9.85
C VAL A 75 21.00 -2.64 10.11
N GLY A 76 21.09 -3.95 10.22
CA GLY A 76 22.23 -4.63 10.81
C GLY A 76 22.44 -4.19 12.26
N SER A 77 23.62 -3.64 12.58
CA SER A 77 23.95 -3.11 13.92
C SER A 77 23.73 -1.60 14.07
N ALA A 78 23.34 -0.92 13.01
CA ALA A 78 23.16 0.54 13.01
C ALA A 78 21.71 0.91 13.31
N VAL A 79 21.50 1.92 14.16
CA VAL A 79 20.20 2.57 14.33
C VAL A 79 20.02 3.58 13.20
N VAL A 80 18.95 3.42 12.44
CA VAL A 80 18.58 4.32 11.35
C VAL A 80 17.23 4.96 11.69
N GLY A 81 17.18 6.28 11.67
CA GLY A 81 15.94 7.04 11.75
C GLY A 81 15.53 7.55 10.38
N ARG A 82 14.24 7.59 10.13
CA ARG A 82 13.65 8.14 8.90
C ARG A 82 12.40 8.94 9.24
N ASP A 83 12.21 9.94 8.43
CA ASP A 83 11.00 10.72 8.33
C ASP A 83 10.37 10.38 6.97
N PRO A 84 9.33 9.53 6.92
CA PRO A 84 8.68 9.16 5.67
C PRO A 84 7.82 10.28 5.09
N GLY A 85 7.78 11.46 5.71
CA GLY A 85 7.12 12.64 5.19
C GLY A 85 5.92 13.11 6.01
N GLU A 86 5.36 14.23 5.56
CA GLU A 86 4.21 14.91 6.16
C GLU A 86 3.02 14.90 5.18
N PRO A 87 2.40 13.74 4.91
CA PRO A 87 1.28 13.67 3.99
C PRO A 87 0.08 14.45 4.52
N THR A 88 -0.55 15.17 3.61
CA THR A 88 -1.85 15.80 3.84
C THR A 88 -2.86 15.16 2.92
N THR A 89 -3.98 14.72 3.46
CA THR A 89 -5.08 14.12 2.71
C THR A 89 -6.35 14.94 2.89
N SER A 90 -7.17 14.96 1.86
CA SER A 90 -8.45 15.65 1.84
C SER A 90 -9.56 14.77 1.28
N GLU A 91 -10.77 15.02 1.71
CA GLU A 91 -11.96 14.39 1.14
C GLU A 91 -13.07 15.42 1.00
N ILE A 92 -13.79 15.36 -0.11
CA ILE A 92 -15.03 16.08 -0.35
C ILE A 92 -16.14 15.07 -0.69
N GLY A 93 -17.28 15.20 -0.02
CA GLY A 93 -18.46 14.38 -0.24
C GLY A 93 -19.70 15.21 -0.47
N ILE A 94 -20.57 14.74 -1.34
CA ILE A 94 -21.90 15.32 -1.55
C ILE A 94 -22.96 14.24 -1.35
N ARG A 95 -24.01 14.61 -0.66
CA ARG A 95 -25.20 13.82 -0.44
C ARG A 95 -26.40 14.63 -0.84
N TRP A 96 -27.11 14.20 -1.88
CA TRP A 96 -28.25 14.92 -2.46
C TRP A 96 -29.45 14.03 -2.57
N LYS A 97 -30.54 14.47 -1.97
CA LYS A 97 -31.83 13.82 -1.97
C LYS A 97 -32.82 14.72 -2.70
N PRO A 98 -32.92 14.62 -4.05
CA PRO A 98 -33.81 15.48 -4.81
C PRO A 98 -35.29 15.28 -4.46
N ILE A 99 -35.67 14.04 -4.15
CA ILE A 99 -36.98 13.59 -3.66
C ILE A 99 -36.75 12.52 -2.59
N ASP A 100 -37.81 12.21 -1.83
CA ASP A 100 -37.73 11.25 -0.71
C ASP A 100 -37.25 9.85 -1.15
N ASP A 101 -37.60 9.44 -2.34
CA ASP A 101 -37.32 8.11 -2.86
C ASP A 101 -35.92 7.95 -3.47
N VAL A 102 -35.17 9.04 -3.74
CA VAL A 102 -33.88 9.02 -4.45
C VAL A 102 -32.80 9.70 -3.63
N LEU A 103 -31.68 9.01 -3.47
CA LEU A 103 -30.44 9.56 -2.90
C LEU A 103 -29.32 9.42 -3.90
N VAL A 104 -28.67 10.53 -4.23
CA VAL A 104 -27.41 10.59 -4.99
C VAL A 104 -26.28 10.89 -4.02
N ARG A 105 -25.17 10.20 -4.15
CA ARG A 105 -23.97 10.43 -3.35
C ARG A 105 -22.72 10.38 -4.23
N ALA A 106 -21.76 11.21 -3.92
CA ALA A 106 -20.46 11.20 -4.54
C ALA A 106 -19.40 11.56 -3.51
N THR A 107 -18.22 10.93 -3.60
CA THR A 107 -17.05 11.28 -2.81
C THR A 107 -15.82 11.30 -3.71
N PHE A 108 -14.92 12.22 -3.41
CA PHE A 108 -13.56 12.25 -3.93
C PHE A 108 -12.64 12.44 -2.72
N GLY A 109 -11.65 11.59 -2.58
CA GLY A 109 -10.75 11.63 -1.44
C GLY A 109 -9.38 11.09 -1.75
N GLU A 110 -8.41 11.64 -1.04
CA GLU A 110 -7.02 11.19 -1.02
C GLU A 110 -6.80 10.32 0.21
N THR A 111 -5.91 9.36 0.09
CA THR A 111 -5.49 8.49 1.19
C THR A 111 -4.00 8.21 1.08
N PHE A 112 -3.39 7.80 2.18
CA PHE A 112 -2.01 7.33 2.15
C PHE A 112 -1.82 6.20 3.16
N ARG A 113 -0.74 5.43 2.97
CA ARG A 113 -0.28 4.42 3.92
C ARG A 113 1.22 4.59 4.15
N ALA A 114 1.61 4.99 5.36
CA ALA A 114 3.02 4.99 5.74
C ALA A 114 3.57 3.55 5.75
N PRO A 115 4.83 3.32 5.31
CA PRO A 115 5.48 2.04 5.44
C PRO A 115 5.51 1.57 6.90
N SER A 116 5.29 0.29 7.14
CA SER A 116 5.36 -0.31 8.47
C SER A 116 6.81 -0.46 8.96
N VAL A 117 6.99 -0.77 10.25
CA VAL A 117 8.33 -1.09 10.79
C VAL A 117 8.96 -2.26 10.04
N ASP A 118 8.15 -3.24 9.64
CA ASP A 118 8.63 -4.41 8.91
C ASP A 118 9.06 -4.04 7.47
N ASP A 119 8.29 -3.20 6.78
CA ASP A 119 8.66 -2.69 5.47
C ASP A 119 10.00 -1.93 5.48
N LEU A 120 10.24 -1.13 6.53
CA LEU A 120 11.42 -0.27 6.65
C LEU A 120 12.64 -0.98 7.24
N TYR A 121 12.45 -1.81 8.27
CA TYR A 121 13.51 -2.28 9.15
C TYR A 121 13.52 -3.80 9.35
N SER A 122 12.78 -4.56 8.52
CA SER A 122 12.84 -6.02 8.57
C SER A 122 14.29 -6.49 8.49
N GLY A 123 14.71 -7.28 9.44
CA GLY A 123 16.01 -7.91 9.43
C GLY A 123 16.20 -8.77 8.17
N GLY A 124 17.44 -8.85 7.69
CA GLY A 124 17.77 -9.65 6.52
C GLY A 124 17.36 -11.11 6.69
N GLY A 125 16.88 -11.72 5.61
CA GLY A 125 16.48 -13.12 5.64
C GLY A 125 16.61 -13.80 4.27
N GLU A 126 16.74 -15.11 4.29
CA GLU A 126 16.72 -15.92 3.09
C GLU A 126 15.30 -16.05 2.56
N SER A 127 15.17 -15.90 1.26
CA SER A 127 13.98 -16.19 0.48
C SER A 127 14.35 -17.04 -0.74
N PHE A 128 13.39 -17.75 -1.28
CA PHE A 128 13.59 -18.61 -2.45
C PHE A 128 12.51 -18.34 -3.50
N PRO A 129 12.46 -17.11 -4.06
CA PRO A 129 11.51 -16.78 -5.10
C PRO A 129 11.72 -17.68 -6.32
N GLN A 130 10.65 -17.92 -7.06
CA GLN A 130 10.73 -18.60 -8.34
C GLN A 130 11.05 -17.56 -9.42
N ALA A 131 12.15 -17.76 -10.12
CA ALA A 131 12.55 -16.94 -11.25
C ALA A 131 13.13 -17.80 -12.36
N LEU A 132 12.76 -17.48 -13.59
CA LEU A 132 13.36 -18.06 -14.78
C LEU A 132 14.49 -17.14 -15.25
N ASP A 133 15.71 -17.69 -15.29
CA ASP A 133 16.85 -16.97 -15.82
C ASP A 133 16.68 -16.79 -17.34
N PRO A 134 16.65 -15.56 -17.87
CA PRO A 134 16.59 -15.33 -19.30
C PRO A 134 17.76 -15.95 -20.06
N CYS A 135 18.88 -16.21 -19.38
CA CYS A 135 20.06 -16.88 -19.94
C CYS A 135 19.99 -18.41 -19.88
N ASN A 136 18.90 -18.98 -19.32
CA ASN A 136 18.67 -20.42 -19.32
C ASN A 136 18.52 -20.96 -20.75
N THR A 137 19.02 -22.16 -21.00
CA THR A 137 18.98 -22.87 -22.30
C THR A 137 17.60 -22.84 -22.95
N ASP A 138 16.54 -23.04 -22.14
CA ASP A 138 15.14 -23.07 -22.63
C ASP A 138 14.60 -21.68 -22.98
N GLN A 139 15.20 -20.61 -22.43
CA GLN A 139 14.75 -19.23 -22.60
C GLN A 139 15.61 -18.44 -23.58
N PHE A 140 16.93 -18.70 -23.61
CA PHE A 140 17.95 -17.92 -24.31
C PHE A 140 17.61 -17.68 -25.80
N GLY A 141 17.15 -18.69 -26.51
CA GLY A 141 16.82 -18.59 -27.95
C GLY A 141 15.59 -17.72 -28.24
N GLY A 142 14.71 -17.53 -27.27
CA GLY A 142 13.50 -16.70 -27.37
C GLY A 142 13.69 -15.27 -26.90
N GLN A 143 14.86 -14.93 -26.33
CA GLN A 143 15.15 -13.58 -25.85
C GLN A 143 15.48 -12.62 -26.99
N ASP A 144 15.25 -11.33 -26.74
CA ASP A 144 15.71 -10.29 -27.66
C ASP A 144 17.24 -10.20 -27.75
N ALA A 145 17.74 -9.55 -28.80
CA ALA A 145 19.19 -9.46 -29.06
C ALA A 145 19.98 -8.76 -27.95
N ALA A 146 19.38 -7.81 -27.22
CA ALA A 146 20.04 -7.10 -26.14
C ALA A 146 20.20 -8.02 -24.93
N THR A 147 19.17 -8.77 -24.58
CA THR A 147 19.21 -9.76 -23.49
C THR A 147 20.22 -10.87 -23.79
N GLN A 148 20.21 -11.41 -25.02
CA GLN A 148 21.22 -12.41 -25.43
C GLN A 148 22.65 -11.84 -25.35
N ALA A 149 22.88 -10.61 -25.80
CA ALA A 149 24.17 -9.95 -25.71
C ALA A 149 24.61 -9.74 -24.25
N ASN A 150 23.70 -9.38 -23.36
CA ASN A 150 23.98 -9.25 -21.92
C ASN A 150 24.36 -10.60 -21.29
N CYS A 151 23.68 -11.68 -21.62
CA CYS A 151 24.02 -13.02 -21.17
C CYS A 151 25.43 -13.41 -21.64
N LEU A 152 25.79 -13.21 -22.93
CA LEU A 152 27.09 -13.47 -23.47
C LEU A 152 28.17 -12.62 -22.79
N ALA A 153 27.91 -11.33 -22.54
CA ALA A 153 28.83 -10.43 -21.85
C ALA A 153 29.05 -10.84 -20.38
N ALA A 154 28.05 -11.46 -19.75
CA ALA A 154 28.17 -12.06 -18.42
C ALA A 154 28.92 -13.41 -18.41
N GLY A 155 29.39 -13.90 -19.57
CA GLY A 155 30.14 -15.14 -19.70
C GLY A 155 29.29 -16.40 -19.92
N VAL A 156 28.00 -16.25 -20.18
CA VAL A 156 27.11 -17.36 -20.52
C VAL A 156 27.46 -17.86 -21.93
N PRO A 157 27.61 -19.18 -22.17
CA PRO A 157 27.85 -19.74 -23.50
C PRO A 157 26.73 -19.40 -24.49
N ALA A 158 27.06 -19.36 -25.78
CA ALA A 158 26.07 -19.28 -26.82
C ALA A 158 25.09 -20.46 -26.74
N GLY A 159 23.81 -20.18 -26.55
CA GLY A 159 22.75 -21.19 -26.31
C GLY A 159 22.31 -21.32 -24.85
N GLY A 160 22.91 -20.54 -23.94
CA GLY A 160 22.50 -20.49 -22.54
C GLY A 160 23.21 -21.46 -21.60
N ILE A 161 22.77 -21.47 -20.36
CA ILE A 161 23.19 -22.40 -19.30
C ILE A 161 21.98 -23.16 -18.76
N GLU A 162 22.17 -24.35 -18.27
CA GLU A 162 21.10 -25.10 -17.62
C GLU A 162 20.79 -24.50 -16.24
N GLN A 163 19.52 -24.19 -16.01
CA GLN A 163 19.00 -23.78 -14.70
C GLN A 163 18.32 -25.00 -14.03
N PRO A 164 18.98 -25.67 -13.09
CA PRO A 164 18.47 -26.92 -12.51
C PRO A 164 17.27 -26.73 -11.60
N THR A 165 17.04 -25.50 -11.12
CA THR A 165 15.88 -25.13 -10.30
C THR A 165 15.46 -23.70 -10.56
N THR A 166 14.16 -23.45 -10.53
CA THR A 166 13.59 -22.09 -10.61
C THR A 166 13.57 -21.38 -9.27
N GLN A 167 13.76 -22.08 -8.15
CA GLN A 167 13.89 -21.48 -6.83
C GLN A 167 15.32 -20.95 -6.64
N LEU A 168 15.47 -19.64 -6.69
CA LEU A 168 16.76 -18.98 -6.51
C LEU A 168 16.88 -18.44 -5.08
N ARG A 169 18.02 -18.70 -4.44
CA ARG A 169 18.31 -18.12 -3.14
C ARG A 169 18.47 -16.60 -3.27
N ALA A 170 17.61 -15.86 -2.60
CA ALA A 170 17.67 -14.41 -2.46
C ALA A 170 17.85 -14.03 -1.00
N PHE A 171 18.42 -12.86 -0.75
CA PHE A 171 18.47 -12.25 0.57
C PHE A 171 17.58 -11.01 0.53
N VAL A 172 16.58 -10.98 1.38
CA VAL A 172 15.56 -9.91 1.42
C VAL A 172 15.54 -9.29 2.80
N GLY A 173 15.18 -8.01 2.87
CA GLY A 173 15.07 -7.27 4.12
C GLY A 173 14.29 -5.99 3.92
N GLY A 174 14.08 -5.23 4.99
CA GLY A 174 13.41 -3.94 4.93
C GLY A 174 14.22 -2.91 4.14
N ASN A 175 13.52 -1.90 3.64
CA ASN A 175 14.14 -0.77 2.93
C ASN A 175 13.77 0.55 3.62
N PRO A 176 14.71 1.18 4.36
CA PRO A 176 14.44 2.44 5.04
C PRO A 176 14.13 3.63 4.12
N ASN A 177 14.32 3.49 2.80
CA ASN A 177 14.08 4.55 1.83
C ASN A 177 12.72 4.46 1.14
N LEU A 178 11.84 3.58 1.59
CA LEU A 178 10.48 3.50 1.05
C LEU A 178 9.72 4.79 1.29
N LEU A 179 8.96 5.20 0.28
CA LEU A 179 8.01 6.30 0.36
C LEU A 179 6.65 5.76 0.81
N PRO A 180 5.77 6.60 1.37
CA PRO A 180 4.38 6.23 1.58
C PRO A 180 3.69 5.82 0.28
N GLU A 181 2.75 4.90 0.39
CA GLU A 181 1.78 4.67 -0.68
C GLU A 181 0.75 5.79 -0.64
N GLU A 182 0.41 6.33 -1.79
CA GLU A 182 -0.60 7.36 -1.96
C GLU A 182 -1.75 6.82 -2.82
N GLY A 183 -2.95 7.25 -2.52
CA GLY A 183 -4.11 6.80 -3.26
C GLY A 183 -5.15 7.89 -3.43
N GLU A 184 -5.83 7.85 -4.57
CA GLU A 184 -7.03 8.63 -4.83
C GLU A 184 -8.21 7.68 -4.96
N ASN A 185 -9.35 8.05 -4.40
CA ASN A 185 -10.58 7.31 -4.54
C ASN A 185 -11.71 8.24 -5.00
N GLN A 186 -12.50 7.74 -5.94
CA GLN A 186 -13.69 8.41 -6.44
C GLN A 186 -14.86 7.43 -6.34
N THR A 187 -15.98 7.91 -5.79
CA THR A 187 -17.21 7.14 -5.76
C THR A 187 -18.38 7.96 -6.25
N PHE A 188 -19.30 7.32 -6.94
CA PHE A 188 -20.59 7.89 -7.31
C PHE A 188 -21.65 6.82 -7.16
N GLY A 189 -22.74 7.13 -6.48
CA GLY A 189 -23.81 6.18 -6.24
C GLY A 189 -25.20 6.80 -6.27
N VAL A 190 -26.16 5.96 -6.66
CA VAL A 190 -27.58 6.29 -6.63
C VAL A 190 -28.33 5.21 -5.86
N VAL A 191 -29.13 5.61 -4.90
CA VAL A 191 -30.03 4.72 -4.15
C VAL A 191 -31.46 5.12 -4.45
N TYR A 192 -32.26 4.13 -4.81
CA TYR A 192 -33.71 4.29 -5.06
C TYR A 192 -34.51 3.44 -4.09
N THR A 193 -35.34 4.08 -3.31
CA THR A 193 -36.22 3.46 -2.30
C THR A 193 -37.65 3.91 -2.57
N PRO A 194 -38.35 3.28 -3.52
CA PRO A 194 -39.71 3.73 -3.90
C PRO A 194 -40.71 3.61 -2.74
N SER A 195 -41.36 4.70 -2.42
CA SER A 195 -42.41 4.74 -1.39
C SER A 195 -43.61 3.87 -1.71
N GLN A 196 -43.82 3.54 -3.02
CA GLN A 196 -44.91 2.73 -3.53
C GLN A 196 -44.72 1.22 -3.31
N VAL A 197 -43.47 0.76 -3.04
CA VAL A 197 -43.12 -0.65 -2.87
C VAL A 197 -42.39 -0.84 -1.55
N GLU A 198 -43.10 -1.23 -0.53
CA GLU A 198 -42.56 -1.42 0.80
C GLU A 198 -41.44 -2.44 0.82
N GLY A 199 -40.32 -2.09 1.46
CA GLY A 199 -39.13 -2.96 1.61
C GLY A 199 -38.23 -3.06 0.38
N LEU A 200 -38.56 -2.41 -0.75
CA LEU A 200 -37.66 -2.38 -1.93
C LEU A 200 -36.62 -1.27 -1.76
N ARG A 201 -35.35 -1.64 -1.93
CA ARG A 201 -34.23 -0.72 -2.04
C ARG A 201 -33.28 -1.20 -3.13
N LEU A 202 -32.95 -0.33 -4.07
CA LEU A 202 -32.01 -0.58 -5.15
C LEU A 202 -30.84 0.40 -5.02
N SER A 203 -29.61 -0.04 -5.24
CA SER A 203 -28.44 0.83 -5.33
C SER A 203 -27.54 0.44 -6.48
N VAL A 204 -26.95 1.45 -7.09
CA VAL A 204 -25.89 1.31 -8.08
C VAL A 204 -24.77 2.25 -7.67
N ASP A 205 -23.58 1.70 -7.51
CA ASP A 205 -22.40 2.46 -7.11
C ASP A 205 -21.28 2.20 -8.14
N PHE A 206 -20.66 3.27 -8.61
CA PHE A 206 -19.41 3.29 -9.36
C PHE A 206 -18.30 3.72 -8.42
N TRP A 207 -17.13 3.13 -8.56
CA TRP A 207 -15.93 3.51 -7.82
C TRP A 207 -14.68 3.35 -8.69
N GLU A 208 -13.70 4.17 -8.42
CA GLU A 208 -12.38 4.13 -9.02
C GLU A 208 -11.35 4.40 -7.92
N ILE A 209 -10.27 3.63 -7.92
CA ILE A 209 -9.16 3.76 -6.96
C ILE A 209 -7.87 3.72 -7.75
N GLU A 210 -7.07 4.77 -7.60
CA GLU A 210 -5.70 4.83 -8.13
C GLU A 210 -4.72 4.77 -6.95
N LEU A 211 -3.64 4.00 -7.10
CA LEU A 211 -2.59 3.87 -6.09
C LEU A 211 -1.23 4.11 -6.72
N GLU A 212 -0.43 4.93 -6.04
CA GLU A 212 0.96 5.21 -6.38
C GLU A 212 1.92 4.71 -5.29
N ASN A 213 3.20 4.53 -5.65
CA ASN A 213 4.26 4.07 -4.75
C ASN A 213 3.94 2.75 -4.03
N ILE A 214 3.22 1.83 -4.69
CA ILE A 214 2.80 0.57 -4.09
C ILE A 214 4.01 -0.21 -3.57
N LEU A 215 3.99 -0.55 -2.29
CA LEU A 215 5.02 -1.34 -1.65
C LEU A 215 4.87 -2.81 -2.03
N THR A 216 5.87 -3.33 -2.74
CA THR A 216 5.89 -4.72 -3.16
C THR A 216 7.31 -5.28 -3.09
N SER A 217 7.44 -6.59 -2.98
CA SER A 217 8.72 -7.26 -3.09
C SER A 217 9.08 -7.47 -4.56
N ILE A 218 10.34 -7.25 -4.89
CA ILE A 218 10.90 -7.67 -6.18
C ILE A 218 11.10 -9.17 -6.09
N GLY A 219 10.35 -9.93 -6.87
CA GLY A 219 10.42 -11.39 -6.98
C GLY A 219 11.36 -11.86 -8.06
#